data_b3b7579c258cbc845336993168d3befa
#
_entry.id   b3b7579c258cbc845336993168d3befa
#
_cell.length_a   1.000
_cell.length_b   1.000
_cell.length_c   1.000
_cell.angle_alpha   90.00
_cell.angle_beta   90.00
_cell.angle_gamma   90.00
#
_symmetry.space_group_name_H-M   'P 1'
#
loop_
_entity.id
_entity.type
_entity.pdbx_description
1 polymer ?
#
loop_
_entity_poly.entity_id
_entity_poly.type
_entity_poly.pdbx_seq_one_letter_code
_entity_poly.pdbx_strand_id
1 'polypeptide(L)'
;MTTEHRRRIRRWGITTTIGTAIAALAIAVGVTNAAFAATLFSDNFEDGNISGWSKSGGNWVVATDGTRVLRQDNLSSELARLFAGNTAWTNYTLQARVKPLSFDGSGRYVGISARTSGATKFYRLALLNSNRAELQAVNGSSVAVIGGVSRTVATGTWYTLRIELSGTTIRGFVDGTQIASGTNTMEDNGRIAMQTFHATASFDDVLVTDAAGPGPTTSNPPSPTTPAPTTTAPPPPPPGGLVGWATQGGGTTGGAGGSTVTVTSASALTSALSASATSIIRVSGTISCSGMLRVASNKSVLGNSGATIAGCGLNVSEASNVIIRNINFRDWNDDAINVQYSTRVWIDHNSFSNGFDGATDIKRSSDFVTVSWNRYFNHEKTALLGHDDGNASEDRGHLRVTYHHNWFNGTNSRHPRVRFGNPVHVYNNYYNDIGDYGVASTQEAGVLVEGNYFENVDDPFHRGEGDSDPANLVARNNVFVNSGSGDQGGSVASIPYSYTLENPNNVKASVMAGAGAGRISV
;
A
#
# COMPACT_ATOMS: atom_id res chain seq x y z
N MET A 1 -47.93 25.88 55.46
CA MET A 1 -48.70 25.09 56.43
C MET A 1 -48.11 23.69 56.39
N THR A 2 -47.27 23.47 57.38
CA THR A 2 -47.29 22.49 58.48
C THR A 2 -46.85 21.10 58.05
N THR A 3 -45.64 20.73 58.41
CA THR A 3 -45.12 20.07 59.65
C THR A 3 -45.26 18.55 59.62
N GLU A 4 -44.10 17.92 59.71
CA GLU A 4 -43.53 17.15 60.84
C GLU A 4 -44.04 15.71 60.94
N HIS A 5 -43.35 14.69 61.29
CA HIS A 5 -42.33 14.37 62.28
C HIS A 5 -41.91 12.88 62.22
N ARG A 6 -40.62 12.58 62.40
CA ARG A 6 -39.97 11.63 63.35
C ARG A 6 -40.50 10.18 63.46
N ARG A 7 -39.71 9.16 63.54
CA ARG A 7 -38.64 8.75 64.49
C ARG A 7 -38.13 7.31 64.21
N ARG A 8 -36.85 7.14 64.33
CA ARG A 8 -35.99 6.07 64.90
C ARG A 8 -36.68 4.78 65.36
N ILE A 9 -35.96 3.62 65.10
CA ILE A 9 -35.45 2.66 66.09
C ILE A 9 -34.38 1.78 65.47
N ARG A 10 -33.25 1.63 66.24
CA ARG A 10 -32.10 0.74 66.05
C ARG A 10 -32.49 -0.72 66.32
N ARG A 11 -31.85 -1.68 65.64
CA ARG A 11 -31.32 -2.88 66.33
C ARG A 11 -30.15 -3.52 65.55
N TRP A 12 -29.17 -3.89 66.32
CA TRP A 12 -27.91 -4.54 65.98
C TRP A 12 -28.11 -5.99 65.55
N GLY A 13 -27.27 -6.44 64.58
CA GLY A 13 -27.02 -7.84 64.29
C GLY A 13 -25.65 -7.93 63.68
N ILE A 14 -24.71 -8.50 64.46
CA ILE A 14 -23.36 -8.82 64.04
C ILE A 14 -23.42 -10.10 63.25
N THR A 15 -22.88 -10.11 62.03
CA THR A 15 -22.47 -11.35 61.35
C THR A 15 -21.20 -11.11 60.52
N THR A 16 -20.29 -11.99 60.73
CA THR A 16 -18.92 -12.10 60.29
C THR A 16 -18.74 -12.00 58.78
N THR A 17 -17.87 -11.07 58.33
CA THR A 17 -17.44 -10.94 56.94
C THR A 17 -16.22 -11.77 56.67
N ILE A 18 -16.30 -12.73 55.75
CA ILE A 18 -15.13 -13.32 55.10
C ILE A 18 -14.80 -12.42 53.91
N GLY A 19 -13.71 -11.72 54.01
CA GLY A 19 -13.20 -10.84 52.94
C GLY A 19 -12.50 -11.70 51.87
N THR A 20 -13.05 -11.68 50.65
CA THR A 20 -12.33 -12.06 49.44
C THR A 20 -11.79 -10.78 48.80
N ALA A 21 -10.50 -10.56 48.93
CA ALA A 21 -9.81 -9.48 48.21
C ALA A 21 -9.68 -9.89 46.75
N ILE A 22 -10.43 -9.24 45.86
CA ILE A 22 -10.21 -9.30 44.41
C ILE A 22 -9.14 -8.26 44.09
N ALA A 23 -7.92 -8.72 43.86
CA ALA A 23 -6.87 -7.89 43.30
C ALA A 23 -7.21 -7.62 41.81
N ALA A 24 -7.62 -6.40 41.52
CA ALA A 24 -7.75 -5.95 40.14
C ALA A 24 -6.33 -5.75 39.56
N LEU A 25 -5.90 -6.71 38.74
CA LEU A 25 -4.68 -6.59 37.95
C LEU A 25 -4.99 -5.66 36.75
N ALA A 26 -4.61 -4.41 36.85
CA ALA A 26 -4.62 -3.49 35.73
C ALA A 26 -3.52 -3.90 34.75
N ILE A 27 -3.87 -4.63 33.69
CA ILE A 27 -2.98 -4.86 32.56
C ILE A 27 -2.94 -3.55 31.78
N ALA A 28 -1.87 -2.78 31.96
CA ALA A 28 -1.54 -1.69 31.09
C ALA A 28 -1.10 -2.27 29.73
N VAL A 29 -2.01 -2.35 28.78
CA VAL A 29 -1.65 -2.63 27.39
C VAL A 29 -0.95 -1.39 26.86
N GLY A 30 0.37 -1.41 26.91
CA GLY A 30 1.19 -0.42 26.24
C GLY A 30 0.98 -0.55 24.72
N VAL A 31 0.19 0.34 24.14
CA VAL A 31 0.12 0.51 22.69
C VAL A 31 1.45 1.10 22.25
N THR A 32 2.40 0.28 21.84
CA THR A 32 3.59 0.74 21.15
C THR A 32 3.16 1.18 19.76
N ASN A 33 3.08 2.49 19.53
CA ASN A 33 3.02 3.05 18.19
C ASN A 33 4.28 2.59 17.45
N ALA A 34 4.15 1.67 16.51
CA ALA A 34 5.20 1.40 15.54
C ALA A 34 5.33 2.67 14.67
N ALA A 35 6.32 3.48 14.96
CA ALA A 35 6.68 4.60 14.10
C ALA A 35 7.13 3.99 12.76
N PHE A 36 6.44 4.33 11.68
CA PHE A 36 6.89 3.98 10.34
C PHE A 36 8.14 4.78 10.01
N ALA A 37 9.12 4.11 9.38
CA ALA A 37 10.38 4.72 8.99
C ALA A 37 10.13 5.84 7.97
N ALA A 38 10.54 7.08 8.28
CA ALA A 38 10.44 8.20 7.34
C ALA A 38 11.45 8.05 6.20
N THR A 39 11.07 8.41 4.98
CA THR A 39 12.02 8.46 3.85
C THR A 39 12.95 9.64 4.04
N LEU A 40 14.24 9.36 4.17
CA LEU A 40 15.31 10.36 4.31
C LEU A 40 15.88 10.78 2.94
N PHE A 41 15.88 9.87 1.96
CA PHE A 41 16.36 10.09 0.61
C PHE A 41 15.84 9.00 -0.32
N SER A 42 15.53 9.35 -1.57
CA SER A 42 15.25 8.37 -2.63
C SER A 42 15.68 8.90 -3.98
N ASP A 43 16.11 8.00 -4.89
CA ASP A 43 16.40 8.31 -6.27
C ASP A 43 16.23 7.05 -7.13
N ASN A 44 15.48 7.17 -8.20
CA ASN A 44 15.26 6.12 -9.20
C ASN A 44 15.78 6.52 -10.58
N PHE A 45 16.48 7.66 -10.68
CA PHE A 45 17.14 8.21 -11.87
C PHE A 45 16.23 8.45 -13.09
N GLU A 46 14.91 8.35 -12.95
CA GLU A 46 13.95 8.54 -14.06
C GLU A 46 13.91 9.99 -14.56
N ASP A 47 14.34 10.94 -13.75
CA ASP A 47 14.50 12.35 -14.15
C ASP A 47 15.70 12.59 -15.12
N GLY A 48 16.53 11.56 -15.30
CA GLY A 48 17.69 11.59 -16.23
C GLY A 48 18.91 12.35 -15.72
N ASN A 49 18.96 12.68 -14.43
CA ASN A 49 20.08 13.39 -13.84
C ASN A 49 20.60 12.74 -12.55
N ILE A 50 21.69 13.23 -12.02
CA ILE A 50 22.31 12.84 -10.75
C ILE A 50 22.43 14.04 -9.81
N SER A 51 21.46 14.94 -9.84
CA SER A 51 21.40 16.08 -8.90
C SER A 51 21.33 15.56 -7.46
N GLY A 52 22.05 16.20 -6.54
CA GLY A 52 22.13 15.72 -5.15
C GLY A 52 23.18 14.63 -4.90
N TRP A 53 23.84 14.13 -5.94
CA TRP A 53 24.95 13.20 -5.83
C TRP A 53 26.31 13.89 -6.04
N SER A 54 27.33 13.41 -5.35
CA SER A 54 28.72 13.89 -5.48
C SER A 54 29.68 12.75 -5.84
N LYS A 55 30.44 12.96 -6.91
CA LYS A 55 31.35 11.94 -7.48
C LYS A 55 32.70 11.89 -6.76
N SER A 56 33.24 10.68 -6.62
CA SER A 56 34.65 10.42 -6.27
C SER A 56 35.14 9.23 -7.09
N GLY A 57 35.79 9.53 -8.23
CA GLY A 57 36.21 8.52 -9.20
C GLY A 57 35.08 7.96 -10.08
N GLY A 58 35.45 7.18 -11.07
CA GLY A 58 34.56 6.53 -12.01
C GLY A 58 33.93 7.47 -13.04
N ASN A 59 33.19 6.90 -13.98
CA ASN A 59 32.35 7.61 -14.91
C ASN A 59 30.89 7.26 -14.64
N TRP A 60 30.14 8.21 -14.07
CA TRP A 60 28.76 8.04 -13.64
C TRP A 60 27.84 8.79 -14.58
N VAL A 61 26.92 8.06 -15.18
CA VAL A 61 25.94 8.56 -16.15
C VAL A 61 24.55 7.98 -15.84
N VAL A 62 23.51 8.63 -16.31
CA VAL A 62 22.20 8.00 -16.39
C VAL A 62 22.09 7.32 -17.75
N ALA A 63 21.74 6.04 -17.74
CA ALA A 63 21.64 5.18 -18.92
C ALA A 63 20.26 4.48 -18.95
N THR A 64 19.86 3.96 -20.10
CA THR A 64 18.63 3.17 -20.23
C THR A 64 18.94 1.67 -20.07
N ASP A 65 18.15 0.98 -19.22
CA ASP A 65 18.27 -0.46 -18.96
C ASP A 65 16.88 -1.02 -18.57
N GLY A 66 15.94 -0.91 -19.48
CA GLY A 66 14.51 -1.06 -19.25
C GLY A 66 13.87 0.25 -18.78
N THR A 67 14.37 0.79 -17.69
CA THR A 67 14.10 2.11 -17.10
C THR A 67 15.37 2.96 -17.20
N ARG A 68 15.34 4.22 -16.73
CA ARG A 68 16.57 4.99 -16.52
C ARG A 68 17.24 4.52 -15.24
N VAL A 69 18.55 4.31 -15.32
CA VAL A 69 19.35 3.80 -14.21
C VAL A 69 20.65 4.60 -14.07
N LEU A 70 21.14 4.74 -12.87
CA LEU A 70 22.51 5.19 -12.66
C LEU A 70 23.48 4.10 -13.14
N ARG A 71 24.47 4.48 -13.95
CA ARG A 71 25.51 3.53 -14.41
C ARG A 71 26.91 4.09 -14.12
N GLN A 72 27.73 3.24 -13.55
CA GLN A 72 29.18 3.40 -13.56
C GLN A 72 29.75 2.54 -14.71
N ASP A 73 30.32 3.16 -15.74
CA ASP A 73 30.72 2.52 -16.99
C ASP A 73 32.25 2.49 -17.24
N ASN A 74 33.07 3.00 -16.30
CA ASN A 74 34.51 2.92 -16.38
C ASN A 74 35.04 1.66 -15.67
N LEU A 75 35.32 0.60 -16.44
CA LEU A 75 35.77 -0.69 -15.93
C LEU A 75 37.14 -0.62 -15.23
N SER A 76 38.04 0.25 -15.68
CA SER A 76 39.40 0.40 -15.13
C SER A 76 39.45 1.26 -13.86
N SER A 77 38.33 1.78 -13.38
CA SER A 77 38.33 2.61 -12.18
C SER A 77 38.67 1.79 -10.94
N GLU A 78 39.83 2.10 -10.32
CA GLU A 78 40.25 1.46 -9.07
C GLU A 78 39.24 1.63 -7.95
N LEU A 79 38.52 2.76 -7.92
CA LEU A 79 37.50 3.01 -6.90
C LEU A 79 36.57 4.11 -7.37
N ALA A 80 35.40 3.70 -7.83
CA ALA A 80 34.33 4.61 -8.20
C ALA A 80 33.28 4.70 -7.07
N ARG A 81 33.01 5.90 -6.61
CA ARG A 81 31.98 6.17 -5.61
C ARG A 81 31.10 7.35 -6.01
N LEU A 82 29.82 7.23 -5.74
CA LEU A 82 28.84 8.30 -5.88
C LEU A 82 28.08 8.44 -4.56
N PHE A 83 28.18 9.59 -3.90
CA PHE A 83 27.67 9.85 -2.56
C PHE A 83 26.40 10.68 -2.61
N ALA A 84 25.43 10.38 -1.73
CA ALA A 84 24.24 11.19 -1.49
C ALA A 84 23.85 11.20 0.00
N GLY A 85 22.95 12.09 0.37
CA GLY A 85 22.37 12.17 1.69
C GLY A 85 23.15 13.02 2.69
N ASN A 86 22.80 12.91 3.97
CA ASN A 86 23.33 13.76 5.04
C ASN A 86 24.34 13.01 5.90
N THR A 87 25.48 13.64 6.19
CA THR A 87 26.51 13.08 7.05
C THR A 87 26.11 12.91 8.52
N ALA A 88 25.01 13.55 8.94
CA ALA A 88 24.49 13.43 10.30
C ALA A 88 23.53 12.22 10.50
N TRP A 89 23.24 11.44 9.47
CA TRP A 89 22.38 10.27 9.63
C TRP A 89 23.04 9.19 10.48
N THR A 90 22.36 8.72 11.51
CA THR A 90 22.88 7.72 12.46
C THR A 90 22.22 6.34 12.28
N ASN A 91 20.92 6.23 12.50
CA ASN A 91 20.16 5.02 12.41
C ASN A 91 19.25 5.10 11.18
N TYR A 92 19.49 4.23 10.21
CA TYR A 92 18.72 4.22 8.98
C TYR A 92 18.86 2.90 8.23
N THR A 93 17.98 2.70 7.28
CA THR A 93 18.04 1.60 6.31
C THR A 93 18.36 2.17 4.94
N LEU A 94 19.38 1.64 4.27
CA LEU A 94 19.68 1.90 2.86
C LEU A 94 19.31 0.67 2.04
N GLN A 95 18.53 0.85 1.00
CA GLN A 95 18.24 -0.17 -0.02
C GLN A 95 18.53 0.38 -1.41
N ALA A 96 19.04 -0.47 -2.31
CA ALA A 96 19.16 -0.16 -3.73
C ALA A 96 19.14 -1.45 -4.55
N ARG A 97 18.70 -1.35 -5.81
CA ARG A 97 18.93 -2.40 -6.81
C ARG A 97 20.30 -2.20 -7.44
N VAL A 98 21.03 -3.29 -7.62
CA VAL A 98 22.39 -3.30 -8.16
C VAL A 98 22.53 -4.42 -9.19
N LYS A 99 22.99 -4.08 -10.39
CA LYS A 99 23.26 -5.03 -11.47
C LYS A 99 24.73 -4.96 -11.86
N PRO A 100 25.56 -5.96 -11.50
CA PRO A 100 26.91 -6.08 -12.03
C PRO A 100 26.86 -6.23 -13.57
N LEU A 101 27.67 -5.49 -14.29
CA LEU A 101 27.75 -5.58 -15.75
C LEU A 101 29.03 -6.27 -16.20
N SER A 102 30.17 -5.89 -15.62
CA SER A 102 31.48 -6.53 -15.89
C SER A 102 32.44 -6.35 -14.72
N PHE A 103 33.44 -7.23 -14.65
CA PHE A 103 34.52 -7.20 -13.68
C PHE A 103 35.86 -7.33 -14.41
N ASP A 104 36.88 -6.55 -14.00
CA ASP A 104 38.25 -6.61 -14.55
C ASP A 104 39.16 -7.35 -13.57
N GLY A 105 39.38 -8.65 -13.79
CA GLY A 105 40.20 -9.52 -12.97
C GLY A 105 39.51 -10.08 -11.72
N SER A 106 40.31 -10.57 -10.76
CA SER A 106 39.81 -11.18 -9.52
C SER A 106 39.74 -10.19 -8.36
N GLY A 107 38.90 -10.48 -7.35
CA GLY A 107 38.76 -9.65 -6.16
C GLY A 107 38.00 -8.34 -6.40
N ARG A 108 37.15 -8.30 -7.41
CA ARG A 108 36.36 -7.13 -7.80
C ARG A 108 34.97 -7.16 -7.19
N TYR A 109 34.37 -5.96 -7.03
CA TYR A 109 33.05 -5.88 -6.44
C TYR A 109 32.21 -4.70 -6.96
N VAL A 110 30.94 -4.83 -6.80
CA VAL A 110 29.93 -3.77 -6.88
C VAL A 110 29.14 -3.75 -5.58
N GLY A 111 28.64 -2.60 -5.13
CA GLY A 111 27.89 -2.58 -3.89
C GLY A 111 27.41 -1.20 -3.44
N ILE A 112 26.80 -1.18 -2.26
CA ILE A 112 26.28 0.00 -1.59
C ILE A 112 27.01 0.21 -0.26
N SER A 113 27.09 1.46 0.19
CA SER A 113 27.74 1.81 1.46
C SER A 113 26.91 2.76 2.28
N ALA A 114 27.02 2.62 3.58
CA ALA A 114 26.31 3.36 4.58
C ALA A 114 27.24 3.90 5.66
N ARG A 115 26.82 4.94 6.39
CA ARG A 115 27.62 5.70 7.35
C ARG A 115 28.97 6.11 6.79
N THR A 116 28.95 6.66 5.56
CA THR A 116 30.16 7.20 4.97
C THR A 116 30.46 8.57 5.55
N SER A 117 31.37 8.65 6.52
CA SER A 117 31.83 9.91 7.10
C SER A 117 32.79 10.66 6.17
N GLY A 118 33.46 9.90 5.27
CA GLY A 118 34.36 10.38 4.23
C GLY A 118 34.61 9.33 3.18
N ALA A 119 35.66 9.50 2.40
CA ALA A 119 36.00 8.57 1.33
C ALA A 119 36.60 7.24 1.81
N THR A 120 36.98 7.10 3.09
CA THR A 120 37.80 5.99 3.56
C THR A 120 37.17 5.16 4.69
N LYS A 121 36.11 5.65 5.35
CA LYS A 121 35.46 4.93 6.46
C LYS A 121 33.96 4.77 6.21
N PHE A 122 33.48 3.53 6.20
CA PHE A 122 32.08 3.20 5.94
C PHE A 122 31.79 1.71 6.16
N TYR A 123 30.51 1.35 6.21
CA TYR A 123 30.06 -0.03 6.08
C TYR A 123 29.62 -0.30 4.65
N ARG A 124 30.02 -1.45 4.09
CA ARG A 124 29.73 -1.80 2.70
C ARG A 124 29.08 -3.17 2.61
N LEU A 125 28.02 -3.27 1.81
CA LEU A 125 27.46 -4.52 1.35
C LEU A 125 27.89 -4.72 -0.10
N ALA A 126 28.74 -5.71 -0.35
CA ALA A 126 29.39 -5.95 -1.62
C ALA A 126 28.96 -7.28 -2.25
N LEU A 127 28.73 -7.27 -3.55
CA LEU A 127 28.68 -8.43 -4.42
C LEU A 127 30.05 -8.59 -5.07
N LEU A 128 30.75 -9.67 -4.73
CA LEU A 128 32.12 -9.95 -5.21
C LEU A 128 32.09 -10.94 -6.39
N ASN A 129 32.97 -10.76 -7.35
CA ASN A 129 33.12 -11.69 -8.47
C ASN A 129 33.73 -13.05 -8.08
N SER A 130 34.09 -13.24 -6.82
CA SER A 130 34.42 -14.53 -6.22
C SER A 130 33.20 -15.35 -5.80
N ASN A 131 31.99 -14.99 -6.26
CA ASN A 131 30.72 -15.60 -5.87
C ASN A 131 30.46 -15.54 -4.36
N ARG A 132 30.63 -14.35 -3.80
CA ARG A 132 30.29 -14.04 -2.40
C ARG A 132 29.53 -12.73 -2.30
N ALA A 133 28.64 -12.67 -1.33
CA ALA A 133 28.05 -11.42 -0.85
C ALA A 133 28.52 -11.18 0.59
N GLU A 134 29.08 -10.00 0.88
CA GLU A 134 29.71 -9.70 2.16
C GLU A 134 29.30 -8.33 2.70
N LEU A 135 29.00 -8.28 4.00
CA LEU A 135 28.92 -7.06 4.78
C LEU A 135 30.28 -6.79 5.41
N GLN A 136 30.85 -5.61 5.15
CA GLN A 136 32.22 -5.26 5.49
C GLN A 136 32.28 -3.92 6.23
N ALA A 137 33.21 -3.79 7.19
CA ALA A 137 33.65 -2.52 7.75
C ALA A 137 34.97 -2.12 7.08
N VAL A 138 35.01 -0.95 6.47
CA VAL A 138 36.15 -0.44 5.70
C VAL A 138 36.75 0.77 6.41
N ASN A 139 38.06 0.72 6.70
CA ASN A 139 38.83 1.82 7.28
C ASN A 139 40.14 1.99 6.51
N GLY A 140 40.18 2.94 5.59
CA GLY A 140 41.29 3.12 4.67
C GLY A 140 41.45 1.91 3.75
N SER A 141 42.59 1.27 3.80
CA SER A 141 42.92 0.02 3.08
C SER A 141 42.51 -1.24 3.85
N SER A 142 42.14 -1.10 5.12
CA SER A 142 41.73 -2.24 5.97
C SER A 142 40.23 -2.58 5.72
N VAL A 143 39.97 -3.85 5.44
CA VAL A 143 38.61 -4.39 5.25
C VAL A 143 38.38 -5.52 6.24
N ALA A 144 37.48 -5.33 7.16
CA ALA A 144 37.04 -6.36 8.10
C ALA A 144 35.66 -6.89 7.65
N VAL A 145 35.55 -8.20 7.43
CA VAL A 145 34.29 -8.85 7.08
C VAL A 145 33.46 -9.04 8.36
N ILE A 146 32.30 -8.39 8.41
CA ILE A 146 31.31 -8.57 9.51
C ILE A 146 30.58 -9.91 9.34
N GLY A 147 30.29 -10.30 8.11
CA GLY A 147 29.68 -11.56 7.75
C GLY A 147 29.40 -11.64 6.25
N GLY A 148 29.03 -12.81 5.77
CA GLY A 148 28.72 -13.01 4.36
C GLY A 148 28.42 -14.46 4.02
N VAL A 149 27.95 -14.68 2.80
CA VAL A 149 27.55 -15.99 2.29
C VAL A 149 28.16 -16.24 0.90
N SER A 150 28.34 -17.51 0.58
CA SER A 150 28.60 -17.94 -0.79
C SER A 150 27.31 -17.76 -1.60
N ARG A 151 27.41 -17.03 -2.72
CA ARG A 151 26.27 -16.73 -3.59
C ARG A 151 26.79 -16.45 -4.99
N THR A 152 26.21 -17.08 -6.00
CA THR A 152 26.51 -16.75 -7.38
C THR A 152 26.22 -15.27 -7.65
N VAL A 153 27.22 -14.56 -8.15
CA VAL A 153 27.11 -13.16 -8.58
C VAL A 153 27.20 -13.13 -10.10
N ALA A 154 26.06 -13.19 -10.77
CA ALA A 154 25.98 -13.19 -12.22
C ALA A 154 25.92 -11.75 -12.76
N THR A 155 26.70 -11.46 -13.79
CA THR A 155 26.58 -10.21 -14.55
C THR A 155 25.25 -10.15 -15.31
N GLY A 156 24.71 -8.96 -15.47
CA GLY A 156 23.40 -8.76 -16.12
C GLY A 156 22.19 -9.08 -15.23
N THR A 157 22.41 -9.52 -13.99
CA THR A 157 21.32 -9.85 -13.04
C THR A 157 21.16 -8.75 -12.01
N TRP A 158 19.92 -8.32 -11.77
CA TRP A 158 19.57 -7.39 -10.70
C TRP A 158 19.53 -8.09 -9.34
N TYR A 159 20.12 -7.46 -8.34
CA TYR A 159 20.09 -7.83 -6.93
C TYR A 159 19.57 -6.66 -6.11
N THR A 160 18.71 -6.90 -5.13
CA THR A 160 18.31 -5.90 -4.14
C THR A 160 19.23 -6.00 -2.94
N LEU A 161 20.06 -4.98 -2.72
CA LEU A 161 20.94 -4.86 -1.56
C LEU A 161 20.32 -3.96 -0.51
N ARG A 162 20.38 -4.38 0.78
CA ARG A 162 19.87 -3.56 1.89
C ARG A 162 20.81 -3.64 3.08
N ILE A 163 21.16 -2.48 3.65
CA ILE A 163 21.92 -2.33 4.92
C ILE A 163 20.99 -1.69 5.95
N GLU A 164 20.86 -2.30 7.11
CA GLU A 164 20.14 -1.73 8.27
C GLU A 164 21.14 -1.36 9.35
N LEU A 165 20.99 -0.15 9.91
CA LEU A 165 21.89 0.45 10.91
C LEU A 165 21.04 0.87 12.12
N SER A 166 21.31 0.27 13.29
CA SER A 166 20.64 0.59 14.53
C SER A 166 21.63 0.57 15.70
N GLY A 167 22.00 1.74 16.22
CA GLY A 167 23.09 1.87 17.17
C GLY A 167 24.38 1.28 16.58
N THR A 168 24.99 0.33 17.26
CA THR A 168 26.20 -0.38 16.79
C THR A 168 25.87 -1.63 15.96
N THR A 169 24.59 -2.02 15.84
CA THR A 169 24.19 -3.21 15.09
C THR A 169 24.06 -2.87 13.61
N ILE A 170 24.67 -3.70 12.77
CA ILE A 170 24.65 -3.58 11.32
C ILE A 170 24.21 -4.91 10.73
N ARG A 171 23.21 -4.86 9.83
CA ARG A 171 22.68 -6.04 9.14
C ARG A 171 22.77 -5.83 7.64
N GLY A 172 23.11 -6.89 6.90
CA GLY A 172 23.15 -6.89 5.44
C GLY A 172 22.18 -7.92 4.87
N PHE A 173 21.46 -7.52 3.81
CA PHE A 173 20.47 -8.37 3.13
C PHE A 173 20.69 -8.34 1.63
N VAL A 174 20.52 -9.49 0.99
CA VAL A 174 20.50 -9.60 -0.48
C VAL A 174 19.21 -10.30 -0.89
N ASP A 175 18.43 -9.67 -1.76
CA ASP A 175 17.11 -10.12 -2.22
C ASP A 175 16.19 -10.51 -1.04
N GLY A 176 16.13 -9.64 -0.03
CA GLY A 176 15.32 -9.82 1.17
C GLY A 176 15.89 -10.80 2.21
N THR A 177 16.88 -11.62 1.86
CA THR A 177 17.50 -12.59 2.78
C THR A 177 18.63 -11.93 3.56
N GLN A 178 18.60 -12.02 4.90
CA GLN A 178 19.71 -11.56 5.75
C GLN A 178 20.94 -12.45 5.54
N ILE A 179 22.05 -11.86 5.10
CA ILE A 179 23.29 -12.58 4.86
C ILE A 179 24.34 -12.35 5.95
N ALA A 180 24.19 -11.28 6.72
CA ALA A 180 25.11 -10.92 7.79
C ALA A 180 24.43 -10.09 8.86
N SER A 181 24.93 -10.21 10.10
CA SER A 181 24.59 -9.33 11.22
C SER A 181 25.78 -9.27 12.17
N GLY A 182 26.10 -8.09 12.68
CA GLY A 182 27.15 -7.92 13.67
C GLY A 182 27.09 -6.55 14.33
N THR A 183 27.96 -6.37 15.32
CA THR A 183 28.14 -5.06 16.00
C THR A 183 29.48 -4.46 15.61
N ASN A 184 29.49 -3.17 15.32
CA ASN A 184 30.72 -2.44 15.00
C ASN A 184 30.55 -0.97 15.42
N THR A 185 31.62 -0.37 15.96
CA THR A 185 31.62 1.01 16.49
C THR A 185 32.54 1.94 15.68
N MET A 186 32.97 1.52 14.50
CA MET A 186 33.92 2.29 13.68
C MET A 186 33.35 3.63 13.22
N GLU A 187 32.07 3.62 12.81
CA GLU A 187 31.32 4.80 12.39
C GLU A 187 29.89 4.75 12.95
N ASP A 188 29.42 5.84 13.54
CA ASP A 188 28.10 5.96 14.14
C ASP A 188 27.15 6.81 13.28
N ASN A 189 27.67 7.60 12.33
CA ASN A 189 26.92 8.45 11.43
C ASN A 189 27.56 8.54 10.05
N GLY A 190 26.82 9.05 9.07
CA GLY A 190 27.31 9.31 7.73
C GLY A 190 26.28 9.09 6.64
N ARG A 191 26.59 9.59 5.46
CA ARG A 191 25.77 9.49 4.24
C ARG A 191 25.90 8.13 3.55
N ILE A 192 25.25 7.98 2.42
CA ILE A 192 25.29 6.76 1.59
C ILE A 192 26.26 6.90 0.41
N ALA A 193 26.62 5.75 -0.19
CA ALA A 193 27.30 5.73 -1.49
C ALA A 193 26.96 4.47 -2.31
N MET A 194 26.87 4.64 -3.63
CA MET A 194 26.99 3.58 -4.61
C MET A 194 28.48 3.42 -4.96
N GLN A 195 28.96 2.18 -5.12
CA GLN A 195 30.39 2.00 -5.43
C GLN A 195 30.71 0.75 -6.24
N THR A 196 31.80 0.87 -7.01
CA THR A 196 32.43 -0.25 -7.74
C THR A 196 33.94 -0.22 -7.55
N PHE A 197 34.58 -1.39 -7.72
CA PHE A 197 36.03 -1.55 -7.72
C PHE A 197 36.45 -2.41 -8.91
N HIS A 198 37.10 -1.81 -9.90
CA HIS A 198 37.42 -2.45 -11.18
C HIS A 198 36.22 -3.24 -11.75
N ALA A 199 35.09 -2.57 -11.81
CA ALA A 199 33.81 -3.15 -12.24
C ALA A 199 32.90 -2.08 -12.80
N THR A 200 32.04 -2.47 -13.71
CA THR A 200 30.91 -1.65 -14.15
C THR A 200 29.60 -2.19 -13.59
N ALA A 201 28.68 -1.29 -13.27
CA ALA A 201 27.39 -1.67 -12.70
C ALA A 201 26.30 -0.64 -13.00
N SER A 202 25.04 -1.11 -13.04
CA SER A 202 23.87 -0.26 -12.95
C SER A 202 23.32 -0.29 -11.53
N PHE A 203 22.79 0.85 -11.06
CA PHE A 203 22.12 1.04 -9.78
C PHE A 203 20.78 1.70 -10.02
N ASP A 204 19.78 1.34 -9.19
CA ASP A 204 18.42 1.83 -9.34
C ASP A 204 17.68 1.76 -8.00
N ASP A 205 16.51 2.40 -7.92
CA ASP A 205 15.59 2.31 -6.76
C ASP A 205 16.31 2.54 -5.41
N VAL A 206 17.13 3.58 -5.33
CA VAL A 206 17.83 3.94 -4.08
C VAL A 206 16.83 4.52 -3.10
N LEU A 207 16.73 3.91 -1.94
CA LEU A 207 15.84 4.33 -0.85
C LEU A 207 16.59 4.34 0.47
N VAL A 208 16.50 5.45 1.21
CA VAL A 208 16.97 5.58 2.59
C VAL A 208 15.80 5.94 3.48
N THR A 209 15.58 5.15 4.52
CA THR A 209 14.56 5.42 5.54
C THR A 209 15.19 5.50 6.90
N ASP A 210 14.58 6.25 7.84
CA ASP A 210 15.00 6.19 9.23
C ASP A 210 14.80 4.77 9.79
N ALA A 211 15.59 4.40 10.79
CA ALA A 211 15.39 3.12 11.46
C ALA A 211 14.15 3.25 12.37
N ALA A 212 13.10 2.51 12.10
CA ALA A 212 12.09 2.23 13.12
C ALA A 212 12.81 1.64 14.34
N GLY A 213 12.50 2.17 15.54
CA GLY A 213 13.16 1.76 16.79
C GLY A 213 13.15 0.23 16.97
N PRO A 214 14.05 -0.34 17.81
CA PRO A 214 14.20 -1.77 17.96
C PRO A 214 12.88 -2.41 18.40
N GLY A 215 12.35 -3.29 17.58
CA GLY A 215 11.27 -4.18 18.00
C GLY A 215 11.74 -5.03 19.20
N PRO A 216 10.86 -5.43 20.11
CA PRO A 216 11.24 -6.12 21.33
C PRO A 216 12.01 -7.42 21.04
N THR A 217 13.20 -7.52 21.58
CA THR A 217 13.97 -8.76 21.64
C THR A 217 13.31 -9.71 22.62
N THR A 218 12.60 -10.72 22.14
CA THR A 218 12.21 -11.85 22.96
C THR A 218 13.38 -12.82 23.05
N SER A 219 14.10 -12.77 24.17
CA SER A 219 14.97 -13.87 24.59
C SER A 219 14.11 -14.94 25.25
N ASN A 220 13.97 -16.09 24.61
CA ASN A 220 13.46 -17.29 25.26
C ASN A 220 14.59 -18.29 25.48
N PRO A 221 14.71 -18.88 26.69
CA PRO A 221 15.58 -20.02 26.93
C PRO A 221 14.99 -21.29 26.32
N PRO A 222 15.81 -22.31 25.99
CA PRO A 222 15.34 -23.49 25.29
C PRO A 222 14.55 -24.45 26.21
N SER A 223 13.41 -24.89 25.75
CA SER A 223 12.64 -25.99 26.32
C SER A 223 12.31 -27.01 25.23
N PRO A 224 12.17 -28.28 25.57
CA PRO A 224 12.37 -29.39 24.66
C PRO A 224 11.20 -29.63 23.70
N THR A 225 11.59 -30.10 22.54
CA THR A 225 10.87 -30.39 21.32
C THR A 225 9.64 -31.29 21.45
N THR A 226 8.51 -30.79 20.92
CA THR A 226 7.49 -31.62 20.27
C THR A 226 7.09 -30.87 18.98
N PRO A 227 7.02 -31.51 17.81
CA PRO A 227 6.75 -30.81 16.57
C PRO A 227 5.31 -30.35 16.53
N ALA A 228 5.11 -29.03 16.57
CA ALA A 228 3.83 -28.38 16.23
C ALA A 228 3.79 -28.07 14.73
N PRO A 229 2.63 -28.07 14.09
CA PRO A 229 2.51 -27.88 12.65
C PRO A 229 3.00 -26.48 12.27
N THR A 230 3.86 -26.42 11.27
CA THR A 230 4.36 -25.21 10.61
C THR A 230 3.20 -24.41 10.05
N THR A 231 2.81 -23.31 10.72
CA THR A 231 2.05 -22.24 10.08
C THR A 231 3.04 -21.40 9.29
N THR A 232 3.23 -21.74 8.02
CA THR A 232 3.81 -20.85 7.03
C THR A 232 2.98 -19.57 6.98
N ALA A 233 3.64 -18.40 7.12
CA ALA A 233 2.99 -17.14 6.79
C ALA A 233 2.36 -17.27 5.39
N PRO A 234 1.12 -16.78 5.18
CA PRO A 234 0.50 -16.89 3.87
C PRO A 234 1.43 -16.23 2.84
N PRO A 235 1.64 -16.87 1.68
CA PRO A 235 2.32 -16.21 0.59
C PRO A 235 1.57 -14.91 0.24
N PRO A 236 2.25 -13.87 -0.27
CA PRO A 236 1.57 -12.68 -0.76
C PRO A 236 0.49 -13.13 -1.74
N PRO A 237 -0.72 -12.54 -1.69
CA PRO A 237 -1.78 -12.94 -2.60
C PRO A 237 -1.27 -12.80 -4.05
N PRO A 238 -1.60 -13.76 -4.92
CA PRO A 238 -1.23 -13.66 -6.32
C PRO A 238 -1.80 -12.35 -6.91
N PRO A 239 -1.16 -11.77 -7.95
CA PRO A 239 -1.70 -10.60 -8.63
C PRO A 239 -3.18 -10.81 -8.97
N GLY A 240 -4.06 -9.95 -8.45
CA GLY A 240 -5.52 -10.09 -8.59
C GLY A 240 -6.25 -10.75 -7.41
N GLY A 241 -5.60 -11.01 -6.27
CA GLY A 241 -6.25 -11.44 -5.02
C GLY A 241 -6.91 -10.28 -4.27
N LEU A 242 -7.96 -10.57 -3.47
CA LEU A 242 -8.63 -9.58 -2.63
C LEU A 242 -7.71 -9.09 -1.52
N VAL A 243 -7.48 -7.77 -1.48
CA VAL A 243 -6.79 -7.05 -0.40
C VAL A 243 -7.69 -5.89 0.04
N GLY A 244 -7.53 -5.42 1.26
CA GLY A 244 -8.25 -4.25 1.73
C GLY A 244 -9.42 -4.57 2.65
N TRP A 245 -10.29 -3.59 2.85
CA TRP A 245 -11.38 -3.68 3.82
C TRP A 245 -12.35 -4.84 3.55
N ALA A 246 -12.57 -5.25 2.30
CA ALA A 246 -13.44 -6.38 2.00
C ALA A 246 -12.88 -7.75 2.47
N THR A 247 -11.65 -7.81 2.99
CA THR A 247 -11.10 -8.99 3.70
C THR A 247 -11.56 -9.04 5.15
N GLN A 248 -12.07 -7.94 5.70
CA GLN A 248 -12.48 -7.80 7.09
C GLN A 248 -13.94 -8.22 7.31
N GLY A 249 -14.41 -8.25 8.53
CA GLY A 249 -15.80 -8.60 8.86
C GLY A 249 -16.23 -10.02 8.43
N GLY A 250 -15.29 -10.95 8.35
CA GLY A 250 -15.50 -12.32 7.87
C GLY A 250 -15.13 -12.55 6.40
N GLY A 251 -14.64 -11.51 5.72
CA GLY A 251 -14.19 -11.58 4.33
C GLY A 251 -15.32 -11.62 3.29
N THR A 252 -14.93 -11.50 2.02
CA THR A 252 -15.86 -11.51 0.88
C THR A 252 -15.57 -12.71 -0.02
N THR A 253 -16.55 -13.61 -0.12
CA THR A 253 -16.48 -14.83 -0.94
C THR A 253 -17.48 -14.82 -2.10
N GLY A 254 -18.39 -13.83 -2.10
CA GLY A 254 -19.44 -13.69 -3.13
C GLY A 254 -20.34 -14.91 -3.25
N GLY A 255 -20.51 -15.39 -4.45
CA GLY A 255 -21.32 -16.56 -4.77
C GLY A 255 -20.58 -17.90 -4.65
N ALA A 256 -19.42 -17.95 -3.97
CA ALA A 256 -18.66 -19.19 -3.84
C ALA A 256 -19.49 -20.32 -3.19
N GLY A 257 -19.42 -21.52 -3.76
CA GLY A 257 -20.21 -22.68 -3.33
C GLY A 257 -21.65 -22.70 -3.85
N GLY A 258 -22.12 -21.63 -4.49
CA GLY A 258 -23.44 -21.56 -5.12
C GLY A 258 -23.45 -22.06 -6.57
N SER A 259 -24.65 -22.07 -7.16
CA SER A 259 -24.82 -22.44 -8.58
C SER A 259 -24.24 -21.37 -9.51
N THR A 260 -23.75 -21.79 -10.67
CA THR A 260 -23.31 -20.87 -11.72
C THR A 260 -24.39 -20.75 -12.80
N VAL A 261 -24.73 -19.50 -13.16
CA VAL A 261 -25.67 -19.20 -14.25
C VAL A 261 -25.02 -18.20 -15.21
N THR A 262 -25.14 -18.46 -16.51
CA THR A 262 -24.72 -17.50 -17.56
C THR A 262 -25.92 -16.72 -18.05
N VAL A 263 -25.80 -15.39 -18.10
CA VAL A 263 -26.85 -14.46 -18.50
C VAL A 263 -26.43 -13.66 -19.73
N THR A 264 -27.35 -13.50 -20.67
CA THR A 264 -27.15 -12.79 -21.94
C THR A 264 -28.24 -11.78 -22.26
N SER A 265 -29.21 -11.60 -21.34
CA SER A 265 -30.32 -10.65 -21.48
C SER A 265 -30.61 -9.92 -20.19
N ALA A 266 -31.26 -8.75 -20.29
CA ALA A 266 -31.64 -7.94 -19.14
C ALA A 266 -32.55 -8.68 -18.15
N SER A 267 -33.54 -9.42 -18.65
CA SER A 267 -34.47 -10.18 -17.79
C SER A 267 -33.75 -11.31 -17.03
N ALA A 268 -32.86 -12.05 -17.70
CA ALA A 268 -32.07 -13.10 -17.06
C ALA A 268 -31.11 -12.52 -16.01
N LEU A 269 -30.45 -11.39 -16.34
CA LEU A 269 -29.57 -10.67 -15.40
C LEU A 269 -30.36 -10.22 -14.16
N THR A 270 -31.49 -9.53 -14.33
CA THR A 270 -32.33 -9.04 -13.24
C THR A 270 -32.80 -10.18 -12.33
N SER A 271 -33.27 -11.27 -12.90
CA SER A 271 -33.72 -12.45 -12.15
C SER A 271 -32.59 -13.11 -11.36
N ALA A 272 -31.40 -13.25 -11.97
CA ALA A 272 -30.25 -13.87 -11.32
C ALA A 272 -29.69 -12.99 -10.19
N LEU A 273 -29.62 -11.66 -10.38
CA LEU A 273 -29.13 -10.70 -9.38
C LEU A 273 -30.05 -10.64 -8.14
N SER A 274 -31.36 -10.65 -8.33
CA SER A 274 -32.34 -10.49 -7.25
C SER A 274 -32.67 -11.79 -6.50
N ALA A 275 -32.33 -12.96 -7.05
CA ALA A 275 -32.58 -14.25 -6.41
C ALA A 275 -31.87 -14.34 -5.03
N SER A 276 -32.52 -14.94 -4.02
CA SER A 276 -31.96 -15.09 -2.68
C SER A 276 -30.83 -16.14 -2.59
N ALA A 277 -30.81 -17.12 -3.50
CA ALA A 277 -29.84 -18.20 -3.50
C ALA A 277 -28.40 -17.70 -3.78
N THR A 278 -27.42 -18.24 -3.08
CA THR A 278 -26.00 -18.03 -3.37
C THR A 278 -25.68 -18.44 -4.81
N SER A 279 -25.07 -17.55 -5.59
CA SER A 279 -24.81 -17.85 -7.01
C SER A 279 -23.66 -17.07 -7.64
N ILE A 280 -23.03 -17.68 -8.63
CA ILE A 280 -22.08 -17.09 -9.55
C ILE A 280 -22.84 -16.75 -10.84
N ILE A 281 -22.89 -15.46 -11.18
CA ILE A 281 -23.59 -14.95 -12.36
C ILE A 281 -22.55 -14.56 -13.39
N ARG A 282 -22.51 -15.29 -14.50
CA ARG A 282 -21.62 -15.03 -15.62
C ARG A 282 -22.33 -14.12 -16.64
N VAL A 283 -21.91 -12.87 -16.73
CA VAL A 283 -22.40 -11.93 -17.74
C VAL A 283 -21.68 -12.23 -19.06
N SER A 284 -22.40 -12.43 -20.15
CA SER A 284 -21.83 -12.75 -21.45
C SER A 284 -22.40 -11.87 -22.56
N GLY A 285 -21.51 -11.26 -23.35
CA GLY A 285 -21.86 -10.30 -24.40
C GLY A 285 -22.30 -8.96 -23.83
N THR A 286 -22.99 -8.16 -24.64
CA THR A 286 -23.56 -6.87 -24.25
C THR A 286 -25.00 -7.03 -23.81
N ILE A 287 -25.30 -6.66 -22.56
CA ILE A 287 -26.65 -6.62 -22.02
C ILE A 287 -27.08 -5.16 -21.92
N SER A 288 -28.05 -4.77 -22.75
CA SER A 288 -28.70 -3.46 -22.66
C SER A 288 -29.89 -3.52 -21.71
N CYS A 289 -29.94 -2.61 -20.75
CA CYS A 289 -30.97 -2.54 -19.70
C CYS A 289 -31.20 -1.08 -19.28
N SER A 290 -32.10 -0.86 -18.32
CA SER A 290 -32.40 0.48 -17.81
C SER A 290 -32.64 0.45 -16.31
N GLY A 291 -32.42 1.59 -15.62
CA GLY A 291 -32.59 1.76 -14.19
C GLY A 291 -31.51 1.06 -13.36
N MET A 292 -31.80 0.86 -12.07
CA MET A 292 -30.87 0.25 -11.11
C MET A 292 -31.33 -1.19 -10.77
N LEU A 293 -30.52 -2.17 -11.14
CA LEU A 293 -30.82 -3.59 -10.91
C LEU A 293 -30.40 -4.00 -9.50
N ARG A 294 -31.34 -4.46 -8.67
CA ARG A 294 -31.06 -4.89 -7.29
C ARG A 294 -30.15 -6.14 -7.29
N VAL A 295 -29.09 -6.10 -6.49
CA VAL A 295 -28.18 -7.21 -6.23
C VAL A 295 -28.41 -7.75 -4.82
N ALA A 296 -28.82 -9.00 -4.70
CA ALA A 296 -28.98 -9.68 -3.41
C ALA A 296 -27.63 -10.12 -2.82
N SER A 297 -27.63 -10.54 -1.55
CA SER A 297 -26.44 -11.05 -0.86
C SER A 297 -25.89 -12.34 -1.50
N ASN A 298 -24.59 -12.62 -1.25
CA ASN A 298 -23.90 -13.82 -1.67
C ASN A 298 -23.89 -14.02 -3.21
N LYS A 299 -23.50 -12.97 -3.92
CA LYS A 299 -23.38 -12.97 -5.39
C LYS A 299 -21.97 -12.72 -5.84
N SER A 300 -21.52 -13.47 -6.85
CA SER A 300 -20.40 -13.11 -7.71
C SER A 300 -20.93 -12.79 -9.10
N VAL A 301 -20.84 -11.51 -9.51
CA VAL A 301 -21.22 -11.04 -10.86
C VAL A 301 -19.94 -10.89 -11.65
N LEU A 302 -19.70 -11.82 -12.55
CA LEU A 302 -18.42 -12.00 -13.25
C LEU A 302 -18.60 -11.86 -14.75
N GLY A 303 -17.84 -10.96 -15.37
CA GLY A 303 -17.89 -10.76 -16.83
C GLY A 303 -17.05 -11.79 -17.57
N ASN A 304 -17.65 -12.52 -18.50
CA ASN A 304 -16.90 -13.25 -19.53
C ASN A 304 -16.14 -12.26 -20.42
N SER A 305 -15.25 -12.75 -21.27
CA SER A 305 -14.50 -11.88 -22.19
C SER A 305 -15.41 -10.93 -22.98
N GLY A 306 -15.16 -9.62 -22.87
CA GLY A 306 -15.94 -8.57 -23.53
C GLY A 306 -17.32 -8.28 -22.92
N ALA A 307 -17.65 -8.84 -21.76
CA ALA A 307 -18.93 -8.60 -21.09
C ALA A 307 -19.18 -7.10 -20.86
N THR A 308 -20.38 -6.65 -21.23
CA THR A 308 -20.78 -5.25 -21.12
C THR A 308 -22.19 -5.14 -20.55
N ILE A 309 -22.40 -4.27 -19.57
CA ILE A 309 -23.70 -3.81 -19.08
C ILE A 309 -23.86 -2.35 -19.55
N ALA A 310 -24.91 -2.07 -20.31
CA ALA A 310 -25.13 -0.76 -20.92
C ALA A 310 -26.50 -0.21 -20.59
N GLY A 311 -26.57 1.07 -20.16
CA GLY A 311 -27.81 1.80 -19.91
C GLY A 311 -28.41 1.62 -18.50
N CYS A 312 -27.94 0.65 -17.72
CA CYS A 312 -28.38 0.43 -16.35
C CYS A 312 -27.21 0.32 -15.38
N GLY A 313 -27.49 0.39 -14.08
CA GLY A 313 -26.54 0.15 -13.01
C GLY A 313 -26.93 -1.01 -12.10
N LEU A 314 -26.03 -1.34 -11.17
CA LEU A 314 -26.22 -2.36 -10.16
C LEU A 314 -26.42 -1.70 -8.80
N ASN A 315 -27.52 -2.01 -8.11
CA ASN A 315 -27.82 -1.51 -6.77
C ASN A 315 -27.61 -2.61 -5.72
N VAL A 316 -26.48 -2.57 -5.04
CA VAL A 316 -26.16 -3.40 -3.87
C VAL A 316 -26.73 -2.69 -2.65
N SER A 317 -27.98 -3.00 -2.31
CA SER A 317 -28.71 -2.36 -1.20
C SER A 317 -29.19 -3.41 -0.22
N GLU A 318 -28.93 -3.19 1.10
CA GLU A 318 -29.26 -4.12 2.18
C GLU A 318 -28.73 -5.54 1.89
N ALA A 319 -27.50 -5.61 1.38
CA ALA A 319 -26.87 -6.85 0.93
C ALA A 319 -25.47 -7.01 1.53
N SER A 320 -25.00 -8.22 1.53
CA SER A 320 -23.64 -8.53 2.00
C SER A 320 -22.97 -9.62 1.17
N ASN A 321 -21.65 -9.61 1.17
CA ASN A 321 -20.85 -10.64 0.50
C ASN A 321 -21.08 -10.66 -1.01
N VAL A 322 -20.73 -9.55 -1.69
CA VAL A 322 -20.95 -9.37 -3.13
C VAL A 322 -19.61 -9.10 -3.82
N ILE A 323 -19.39 -9.75 -4.95
CA ILE A 323 -18.23 -9.56 -5.85
C ILE A 323 -18.74 -9.13 -7.23
N ILE A 324 -18.19 -8.04 -7.79
CA ILE A 324 -18.50 -7.54 -9.14
C ILE A 324 -17.17 -7.36 -9.87
N ARG A 325 -16.91 -8.21 -10.90
CA ARG A 325 -15.59 -8.23 -11.56
C ARG A 325 -15.66 -8.39 -13.08
N ASN A 326 -14.70 -7.78 -13.75
CA ASN A 326 -14.37 -7.99 -15.17
C ASN A 326 -15.48 -7.58 -16.13
N ILE A 327 -16.23 -6.51 -15.83
CA ILE A 327 -17.39 -6.04 -16.61
C ILE A 327 -17.11 -4.62 -17.13
N ASN A 328 -17.49 -4.35 -18.38
CA ASN A 328 -17.56 -2.99 -18.91
C ASN A 328 -18.94 -2.40 -18.58
N PHE A 329 -18.98 -1.29 -17.85
CA PHE A 329 -20.18 -0.50 -17.59
C PHE A 329 -20.14 0.76 -18.47
N ARG A 330 -21.22 1.06 -19.15
CA ARG A 330 -21.34 2.29 -19.95
C ARG A 330 -22.77 2.80 -20.06
N ASP A 331 -22.88 4.10 -20.29
CA ASP A 331 -24.14 4.78 -20.63
C ASP A 331 -25.26 4.62 -19.55
N TRP A 332 -24.88 4.46 -18.28
CA TRP A 332 -25.88 4.33 -17.18
C TRP A 332 -26.52 5.67 -16.84
N ASN A 333 -27.78 5.64 -16.33
CA ASN A 333 -28.61 6.84 -16.12
C ASN A 333 -28.64 7.37 -14.66
N ASP A 334 -28.10 6.62 -13.69
CA ASP A 334 -28.04 6.98 -12.27
C ASP A 334 -26.62 6.68 -11.78
N ASP A 335 -26.33 5.60 -11.06
CA ASP A 335 -25.00 5.11 -10.73
C ASP A 335 -24.69 3.82 -11.52
N ALA A 336 -23.42 3.57 -11.90
CA ALA A 336 -23.08 2.26 -12.49
C ALA A 336 -23.08 1.16 -11.42
N ILE A 337 -22.51 1.42 -10.25
CA ILE A 337 -22.60 0.56 -9.07
C ILE A 337 -22.86 1.46 -7.86
N ASN A 338 -24.03 1.30 -7.26
CA ASN A 338 -24.42 1.91 -6.01
C ASN A 338 -24.37 0.87 -4.89
N VAL A 339 -23.67 1.18 -3.78
CA VAL A 339 -23.60 0.35 -2.57
C VAL A 339 -24.15 1.15 -1.40
N GLN A 340 -25.25 0.67 -0.80
CA GLN A 340 -25.85 1.32 0.36
C GLN A 340 -26.39 0.30 1.36
N TYR A 341 -26.29 0.58 2.67
CA TYR A 341 -26.69 -0.32 3.75
C TYR A 341 -26.09 -1.73 3.59
N SER A 342 -24.87 -1.83 3.05
CA SER A 342 -24.31 -3.08 2.59
C SER A 342 -22.89 -3.27 3.11
N THR A 343 -22.44 -4.51 3.20
CA THR A 343 -21.11 -4.81 3.75
C THR A 343 -20.43 -5.96 3.00
N ARG A 344 -19.10 -5.93 3.01
CA ARG A 344 -18.25 -6.96 2.36
C ARG A 344 -18.54 -7.02 0.86
N VAL A 345 -18.18 -5.93 0.17
CA VAL A 345 -18.34 -5.80 -1.28
C VAL A 345 -16.97 -5.62 -1.94
N TRP A 346 -16.73 -6.34 -3.00
CA TRP A 346 -15.51 -6.22 -3.80
C TRP A 346 -15.84 -5.89 -5.25
N ILE A 347 -15.42 -4.69 -5.69
CA ILE A 347 -15.59 -4.16 -7.05
C ILE A 347 -14.21 -4.12 -7.70
N ASP A 348 -13.98 -5.00 -8.70
CA ASP A 348 -12.62 -5.27 -9.13
C ASP A 348 -12.50 -5.51 -10.65
N HIS A 349 -11.46 -4.94 -11.27
CA HIS A 349 -11.18 -5.08 -12.71
C HIS A 349 -12.37 -4.75 -13.62
N ASN A 350 -13.18 -3.75 -13.27
CA ASN A 350 -14.24 -3.26 -14.17
C ASN A 350 -13.77 -2.01 -14.92
N SER A 351 -14.42 -1.71 -16.03
CA SER A 351 -14.23 -0.47 -16.79
C SER A 351 -15.51 0.34 -16.79
N PHE A 352 -15.42 1.65 -16.56
CA PHE A 352 -16.55 2.57 -16.42
C PHE A 352 -16.40 3.75 -17.37
N SER A 353 -17.43 4.04 -18.17
CA SER A 353 -17.42 5.19 -19.09
C SER A 353 -18.81 5.70 -19.48
N ASN A 354 -18.88 6.99 -19.79
CA ASN A 354 -20.06 7.67 -20.37
C ASN A 354 -21.34 7.58 -19.51
N GLY A 355 -21.22 7.51 -18.19
CA GLY A 355 -22.39 7.51 -17.31
C GLY A 355 -22.91 8.89 -16.98
N PHE A 356 -24.10 8.95 -16.38
CA PHE A 356 -24.77 10.21 -16.00
C PHE A 356 -24.34 10.68 -14.59
N ASP A 357 -24.39 9.80 -13.56
CA ASP A 357 -23.93 10.12 -12.22
C ASP A 357 -22.83 9.13 -11.77
N GLY A 358 -22.65 8.85 -10.52
CA GLY A 358 -21.51 8.12 -9.99
C GLY A 358 -21.16 6.81 -10.71
N ALA A 359 -19.87 6.51 -10.85
CA ALA A 359 -19.46 5.20 -11.37
C ALA A 359 -19.43 4.14 -10.26
N THR A 360 -18.92 4.49 -9.07
CA THR A 360 -18.86 3.59 -7.91
C THR A 360 -19.18 4.37 -6.64
N ASP A 361 -20.44 4.49 -6.31
CA ASP A 361 -20.93 5.25 -5.16
C ASP A 361 -21.20 4.34 -3.97
N ILE A 362 -20.60 4.66 -2.83
CA ILE A 362 -20.72 3.90 -1.58
C ILE A 362 -21.27 4.82 -0.51
N LYS A 363 -22.42 4.48 0.07
CA LYS A 363 -23.20 5.38 0.89
C LYS A 363 -23.83 4.66 2.07
N ARG A 364 -24.42 5.43 3.02
CA ARG A 364 -25.41 4.99 4.01
C ARG A 364 -24.96 3.76 4.79
N SER A 365 -24.11 3.97 5.78
CA SER A 365 -23.58 2.93 6.67
C SER A 365 -23.00 1.68 5.99
N SER A 366 -22.71 1.74 4.69
CA SER A 366 -22.00 0.66 4.02
C SER A 366 -20.58 0.51 4.58
N ASP A 367 -20.05 -0.72 4.63
CA ASP A 367 -18.77 -0.97 5.28
C ASP A 367 -18.01 -2.15 4.69
N PHE A 368 -16.70 -2.22 4.95
CA PHE A 368 -15.83 -3.29 4.47
C PHE A 368 -15.88 -3.47 2.95
N VAL A 369 -15.64 -2.40 2.21
CA VAL A 369 -15.64 -2.40 0.74
C VAL A 369 -14.22 -2.25 0.20
N THR A 370 -13.92 -2.96 -0.89
CA THR A 370 -12.69 -2.77 -1.67
C THR A 370 -13.04 -2.49 -3.13
N VAL A 371 -12.48 -1.42 -3.65
CA VAL A 371 -12.56 -0.98 -5.05
C VAL A 371 -11.16 -1.05 -5.62
N SER A 372 -10.89 -2.00 -6.52
CA SER A 372 -9.53 -2.29 -6.97
C SER A 372 -9.43 -2.57 -8.46
N TRP A 373 -8.30 -2.17 -9.04
CA TRP A 373 -7.97 -2.47 -10.43
C TRP A 373 -9.05 -2.07 -11.45
N ASN A 374 -9.91 -1.09 -11.13
CA ASN A 374 -10.90 -0.58 -12.07
C ASN A 374 -10.30 0.52 -12.95
N ARG A 375 -10.86 0.70 -14.14
CA ARG A 375 -10.54 1.80 -15.04
C ARG A 375 -11.75 2.70 -15.22
N TYR A 376 -11.56 4.01 -14.99
CA TYR A 376 -12.55 5.07 -15.19
C TYR A 376 -12.07 6.01 -16.30
N PHE A 377 -12.90 6.29 -17.29
CA PHE A 377 -12.55 7.19 -18.40
C PHE A 377 -13.79 7.79 -19.06
N ASN A 378 -13.64 8.95 -19.70
CA ASN A 378 -14.75 9.67 -20.30
C ASN A 378 -15.96 9.80 -19.34
N HIS A 379 -15.70 10.28 -18.12
CA HIS A 379 -16.71 10.32 -17.08
C HIS A 379 -16.46 11.49 -16.13
N GLU A 380 -17.56 12.09 -15.64
CA GLU A 380 -17.54 13.32 -14.82
C GLU A 380 -17.30 13.03 -13.34
N LYS A 381 -18.09 12.11 -12.73
CA LYS A 381 -18.13 11.86 -11.30
C LYS A 381 -17.84 10.39 -10.99
N THR A 382 -16.66 10.06 -10.48
CA THR A 382 -16.22 8.66 -10.42
C THR A 382 -16.64 7.89 -9.18
N ALA A 383 -16.32 8.36 -7.97
CA ALA A 383 -16.52 7.59 -6.74
C ALA A 383 -16.91 8.49 -5.56
N LEU A 384 -18.18 8.48 -5.18
CA LEU A 384 -18.66 9.13 -3.96
C LEU A 384 -18.60 8.15 -2.79
N LEU A 385 -18.05 8.57 -1.66
CA LEU A 385 -18.10 7.85 -0.40
C LEU A 385 -18.76 8.72 0.68
N GLY A 386 -19.95 8.31 1.11
CA GLY A 386 -20.82 9.09 2.01
C GLY A 386 -21.82 9.97 1.25
N HIS A 387 -23.11 9.77 1.57
CA HIS A 387 -24.23 10.31 0.80
C HIS A 387 -24.39 11.83 0.92
N ASP A 388 -24.44 12.33 2.14
CA ASP A 388 -24.82 13.70 2.45
C ASP A 388 -24.13 14.18 3.74
N ASP A 389 -23.90 15.47 3.88
CA ASP A 389 -23.28 16.07 5.07
C ASP A 389 -24.12 15.87 6.35
N GLY A 390 -25.44 15.75 6.19
CA GLY A 390 -26.37 15.47 7.30
C GLY A 390 -26.40 14.02 7.78
N ASN A 391 -25.70 13.09 7.13
CA ASN A 391 -25.78 11.65 7.43
C ASN A 391 -24.86 11.19 8.58
N ALA A 392 -24.30 12.08 9.36
CA ALA A 392 -23.33 11.76 10.42
C ALA A 392 -23.79 10.64 11.38
N SER A 393 -25.09 10.62 11.77
CA SER A 393 -25.62 9.60 12.68
C SER A 393 -25.67 8.20 12.08
N GLU A 394 -25.77 8.11 10.76
CA GLU A 394 -25.83 6.86 10.02
C GLU A 394 -24.42 6.36 9.61
N ASP A 395 -23.55 7.29 9.24
CA ASP A 395 -22.28 6.97 8.57
C ASP A 395 -21.07 6.89 9.52
N ARG A 396 -21.12 7.54 10.71
CA ARG A 396 -20.02 7.44 11.70
C ARG A 396 -19.76 6.00 12.12
N GLY A 397 -18.48 5.58 12.06
CA GLY A 397 -18.05 4.22 12.40
C GLY A 397 -18.24 3.21 11.27
N HIS A 398 -18.76 3.64 10.14
CA HIS A 398 -18.91 2.91 8.89
C HIS A 398 -18.06 3.50 7.77
N LEU A 399 -18.36 3.18 6.53
CA LEU A 399 -17.73 3.69 5.31
C LEU A 399 -16.22 3.41 5.25
N ARG A 400 -15.77 2.28 5.82
CA ARG A 400 -14.37 1.84 5.71
C ARG A 400 -14.16 1.20 4.34
N VAL A 401 -13.46 1.91 3.48
CA VAL A 401 -13.26 1.54 2.08
C VAL A 401 -11.79 1.59 1.71
N THR A 402 -11.39 0.66 0.86
CA THR A 402 -10.08 0.64 0.21
C THR A 402 -10.22 0.92 -1.28
N TYR A 403 -9.44 1.85 -1.79
CA TYR A 403 -9.28 2.11 -3.21
C TYR A 403 -7.82 1.83 -3.60
N HIS A 404 -7.56 0.81 -4.43
CA HIS A 404 -6.19 0.52 -4.84
C HIS A 404 -6.06 0.06 -6.29
N HIS A 405 -4.96 0.44 -6.90
CA HIS A 405 -4.62 0.09 -8.29
C HIS A 405 -5.70 0.47 -9.31
N ASN A 406 -6.53 1.47 -8.99
CA ASN A 406 -7.50 2.00 -9.93
C ASN A 406 -6.83 2.99 -10.89
N TRP A 407 -7.28 3.02 -12.12
CA TRP A 407 -6.87 3.98 -13.14
C TRP A 407 -7.97 5.01 -13.39
N PHE A 408 -7.75 6.23 -12.92
CA PHE A 408 -8.58 7.39 -13.22
C PHE A 408 -7.95 8.13 -14.39
N ASN A 409 -8.56 8.08 -15.59
CA ASN A 409 -7.97 8.48 -16.85
C ASN A 409 -8.83 9.53 -17.58
N GLY A 410 -8.48 10.78 -17.47
CA GLY A 410 -9.22 11.89 -18.09
C GLY A 410 -10.63 12.01 -17.51
N THR A 411 -10.79 11.79 -16.21
CA THR A 411 -12.04 11.97 -15.46
C THR A 411 -12.02 13.29 -14.72
N ASN A 412 -13.16 13.78 -14.24
CA ASN A 412 -13.21 15.14 -13.69
C ASN A 412 -13.09 15.19 -12.16
N SER A 413 -13.98 14.54 -11.39
CA SER A 413 -14.04 14.69 -9.94
C SER A 413 -14.37 13.40 -9.18
N ARG A 414 -14.22 13.41 -7.86
CA ARG A 414 -14.54 12.33 -6.90
C ARG A 414 -13.66 11.07 -7.10
N HIS A 415 -12.40 11.10 -6.64
CA HIS A 415 -11.47 9.97 -6.85
C HIS A 415 -10.77 9.44 -5.57
N PRO A 416 -11.45 9.18 -4.42
CA PRO A 416 -12.85 9.46 -4.10
C PRO A 416 -13.11 10.82 -3.42
N ARG A 417 -14.37 11.27 -3.38
CA ARG A 417 -14.85 12.27 -2.43
C ARG A 417 -15.41 11.57 -1.20
N VAL A 418 -14.83 11.80 -0.03
CA VAL A 418 -15.10 11.04 1.20
C VAL A 418 -15.78 11.89 2.26
N ARG A 419 -16.87 11.38 2.86
CA ARG A 419 -17.51 11.87 4.07
C ARG A 419 -17.51 10.79 5.14
N PHE A 420 -17.23 11.12 6.40
CA PHE A 420 -17.33 10.29 7.61
C PHE A 420 -16.46 9.02 7.66
N GLY A 421 -16.11 8.41 6.53
CA GLY A 421 -15.31 7.18 6.52
C GLY A 421 -13.92 7.38 7.16
N ASN A 422 -13.57 6.59 8.17
CA ASN A 422 -12.28 6.65 8.86
C ASN A 422 -11.91 5.28 9.47
N PRO A 423 -10.83 4.61 9.02
CA PRO A 423 -9.95 5.04 7.93
C PRO A 423 -10.47 4.61 6.55
N VAL A 424 -10.29 5.49 5.58
CA VAL A 424 -10.37 5.17 4.16
C VAL A 424 -8.95 5.07 3.61
N HIS A 425 -8.66 4.03 2.84
CA HIS A 425 -7.33 3.76 2.33
C HIS A 425 -7.27 3.87 0.81
N VAL A 426 -6.50 4.84 0.33
CA VAL A 426 -6.34 5.17 -1.09
C VAL A 426 -4.87 4.96 -1.46
N TYR A 427 -4.54 3.83 -2.09
CA TYR A 427 -3.13 3.52 -2.34
C TYR A 427 -2.86 2.87 -3.70
N ASN A 428 -1.70 3.13 -4.23
CA ASN A 428 -1.22 2.61 -5.51
C ASN A 428 -2.21 2.81 -6.68
N ASN A 429 -2.98 3.91 -6.70
CA ASN A 429 -3.81 4.29 -7.82
C ASN A 429 -3.04 5.19 -8.79
N TYR A 430 -3.42 5.17 -10.05
CA TYR A 430 -2.92 6.07 -11.08
C TYR A 430 -4.00 7.07 -11.48
N TYR A 431 -3.68 8.34 -11.31
CA TYR A 431 -4.49 9.50 -11.68
C TYR A 431 -3.83 10.20 -12.84
N ASN A 432 -4.54 10.38 -13.94
CA ASN A 432 -4.01 10.96 -15.15
C ASN A 432 -5.01 11.92 -15.79
N ASP A 433 -4.57 13.16 -16.02
CA ASP A 433 -5.38 14.20 -16.65
C ASP A 433 -6.73 14.43 -15.94
N ILE A 434 -6.72 14.61 -14.62
CA ILE A 434 -7.91 14.86 -13.80
C ILE A 434 -8.33 16.32 -13.94
N GLY A 435 -9.62 16.55 -14.24
CA GLY A 435 -10.10 17.87 -14.61
C GLY A 435 -10.32 18.83 -13.45
N ASP A 436 -10.81 18.34 -12.30
CA ASP A 436 -11.13 19.17 -11.13
C ASP A 436 -10.22 18.79 -9.96
N TYR A 437 -10.50 17.68 -9.28
CA TYR A 437 -9.67 17.21 -8.16
C TYR A 437 -9.56 15.68 -8.12
N GLY A 438 -8.50 15.21 -7.47
CA GLY A 438 -8.31 13.80 -7.16
C GLY A 438 -9.12 13.37 -5.93
N VAL A 439 -8.50 13.31 -4.74
CA VAL A 439 -9.12 12.84 -3.49
C VAL A 439 -9.61 14.02 -2.65
N ALA A 440 -10.86 14.01 -2.20
CA ALA A 440 -11.38 14.98 -1.24
C ALA A 440 -11.75 14.32 0.09
N SER A 441 -11.29 14.88 1.22
CA SER A 441 -11.63 14.44 2.58
C SER A 441 -12.48 15.49 3.28
N THR A 442 -13.73 15.12 3.59
CA THR A 442 -14.74 16.05 4.11
C THR A 442 -15.50 15.43 5.29
N GLN A 443 -16.18 16.24 6.10
CA GLN A 443 -17.13 15.82 7.13
C GLN A 443 -16.60 14.69 8.03
N GLU A 444 -15.62 14.97 8.88
CA GLU A 444 -15.06 14.03 9.86
C GLU A 444 -14.36 12.80 9.26
N ALA A 445 -14.15 12.74 7.96
CA ALA A 445 -13.44 11.64 7.32
C ALA A 445 -11.98 11.54 7.78
N GLY A 446 -11.39 10.37 7.60
CA GLY A 446 -9.96 10.12 7.77
C GLY A 446 -9.43 9.33 6.59
N VAL A 447 -8.73 9.99 5.67
CA VAL A 447 -8.26 9.40 4.41
C VAL A 447 -6.74 9.27 4.40
N LEU A 448 -6.24 8.05 4.24
CA LEU A 448 -4.82 7.78 4.01
C LEU A 448 -4.57 7.65 2.52
N VAL A 449 -3.77 8.57 1.95
CA VAL A 449 -3.42 8.64 0.52
C VAL A 449 -1.95 8.31 0.36
N GLU A 450 -1.61 7.09 -0.07
CA GLU A 450 -0.21 6.67 -0.11
C GLU A 450 0.17 5.85 -1.34
N GLY A 451 1.39 6.05 -1.82
CA GLY A 451 1.94 5.29 -2.92
C GLY A 451 1.22 5.48 -4.26
N ASN A 452 0.44 6.54 -4.44
CA ASN A 452 -0.27 6.83 -5.69
C ASN A 452 0.61 7.57 -6.68
N TYR A 453 0.25 7.54 -7.96
CA TYR A 453 0.90 8.27 -9.03
C TYR A 453 -0.08 9.27 -9.63
N PHE A 454 0.22 10.57 -9.50
CA PHE A 454 -0.54 11.68 -10.04
C PHE A 454 0.20 12.30 -11.24
N GLU A 455 -0.42 12.38 -12.39
CA GLU A 455 0.14 12.96 -13.62
C GLU A 455 -0.85 13.92 -14.26
N ASN A 456 -0.46 15.18 -14.43
CA ASN A 456 -1.30 16.27 -14.92
C ASN A 456 -2.58 16.44 -14.07
N VAL A 457 -2.41 16.51 -12.75
CA VAL A 457 -3.49 16.71 -11.77
C VAL A 457 -3.19 17.95 -10.96
N ASP A 458 -3.88 19.04 -11.24
CA ASP A 458 -3.63 20.33 -10.58
C ASP A 458 -3.94 20.28 -9.08
N ASP A 459 -4.98 19.55 -8.70
CA ASP A 459 -5.38 19.29 -7.32
C ASP A 459 -5.43 17.77 -7.03
N PRO A 460 -4.30 17.15 -6.64
CA PRO A 460 -4.23 15.72 -6.39
C PRO A 460 -5.08 15.24 -5.20
N PHE A 461 -5.15 16.06 -4.16
CA PHE A 461 -6.00 15.81 -2.98
C PHE A 461 -6.13 17.06 -2.12
N HIS A 462 -7.30 17.20 -1.51
CA HIS A 462 -7.58 18.32 -0.61
C HIS A 462 -8.51 17.96 0.55
N ARG A 463 -8.63 18.87 1.52
CA ARG A 463 -9.54 18.81 2.65
C ARG A 463 -10.65 19.83 2.49
N GLY A 464 -11.89 19.39 2.65
CA GLY A 464 -13.08 20.16 2.31
C GLY A 464 -13.46 19.98 0.84
N GLU A 465 -14.68 20.27 0.47
CA GLU A 465 -15.14 20.30 -0.92
C GLU A 465 -16.55 20.89 -1.02
N GLY A 466 -16.72 21.94 -1.81
CA GLY A 466 -17.94 22.72 -1.85
C GLY A 466 -18.28 23.27 -0.47
N ASP A 467 -19.49 23.02 0.03
CA ASP A 467 -19.93 23.44 1.36
C ASP A 467 -19.57 22.43 2.48
N SER A 468 -18.94 21.30 2.16
CA SER A 468 -18.56 20.27 3.14
C SER A 468 -17.29 20.65 3.91
N ASP A 469 -17.32 20.58 5.23
CA ASP A 469 -16.20 20.93 6.11
C ASP A 469 -14.94 20.11 5.82
N PRO A 470 -13.74 20.71 5.95
CA PRO A 470 -12.47 20.00 5.84
C PRO A 470 -12.30 18.90 6.90
N ALA A 471 -11.83 17.72 6.49
CA ALA A 471 -11.59 16.60 7.38
C ALA A 471 -10.12 16.13 7.37
N ASN A 472 -9.81 14.99 7.98
CA ASN A 472 -8.44 14.51 8.09
C ASN A 472 -7.98 13.82 6.80
N LEU A 473 -6.82 14.20 6.31
CA LEU A 473 -6.14 13.57 5.18
C LEU A 473 -4.65 13.49 5.47
N VAL A 474 -4.09 12.29 5.40
CA VAL A 474 -2.65 12.03 5.52
C VAL A 474 -2.15 11.49 4.21
N ALA A 475 -1.17 12.17 3.61
CA ALA A 475 -0.58 11.78 2.34
C ALA A 475 0.90 11.45 2.50
N ARG A 476 1.36 10.35 1.87
CA ARG A 476 2.77 9.93 1.91
C ARG A 476 3.16 9.06 0.71
N ASN A 477 4.42 9.09 0.33
CA ASN A 477 4.99 8.24 -0.74
C ASN A 477 4.23 8.34 -2.07
N ASN A 478 3.62 9.48 -2.40
CA ASN A 478 2.96 9.70 -3.69
C ASN A 478 3.96 10.31 -4.68
N VAL A 479 3.77 10.02 -5.96
CA VAL A 479 4.51 10.63 -7.07
C VAL A 479 3.64 11.69 -7.73
N PHE A 480 4.24 12.84 -8.04
CA PHE A 480 3.58 13.97 -8.68
C PHE A 480 4.37 14.35 -9.93
N VAL A 481 3.73 14.25 -11.10
CA VAL A 481 4.29 14.63 -12.39
C VAL A 481 3.39 15.70 -13.01
N ASN A 482 3.88 16.89 -13.21
CA ASN A 482 3.09 18.05 -13.65
C ASN A 482 1.79 18.20 -12.83
N SER A 483 1.89 18.02 -11.54
CA SER A 483 0.75 17.99 -10.61
C SER A 483 1.00 18.89 -9.42
N GLY A 484 -0.09 19.35 -8.78
CA GLY A 484 0.00 20.10 -7.53
C GLY A 484 0.49 19.24 -6.37
N SER A 485 0.73 19.87 -5.22
CA SER A 485 1.22 19.20 -4.00
C SER A 485 0.12 18.60 -3.12
N GLY A 486 -1.14 19.02 -3.36
CA GLY A 486 -2.28 18.68 -2.51
C GLY A 486 -2.28 19.36 -1.12
N ASP A 487 -3.41 19.29 -0.42
CA ASP A 487 -3.57 19.75 0.96
C ASP A 487 -3.81 18.57 1.91
N GLN A 488 -3.06 18.49 3.00
CA GLN A 488 -3.17 17.44 4.01
C GLN A 488 -3.12 18.00 5.44
N GLY A 489 -3.66 17.24 6.38
CA GLY A 489 -3.63 17.61 7.80
C GLY A 489 -4.48 16.69 8.67
N GLY A 490 -4.30 16.81 9.99
CA GLY A 490 -4.96 15.96 10.96
C GLY A 490 -4.33 14.57 11.09
N SER A 491 -5.11 13.59 11.51
CA SER A 491 -4.66 12.20 11.72
C SER A 491 -5.70 11.21 11.22
N VAL A 492 -5.26 10.04 10.78
CA VAL A 492 -6.10 8.96 10.26
C VAL A 492 -5.90 7.71 11.10
N ALA A 493 -6.97 6.99 11.38
CA ALA A 493 -6.90 5.73 12.10
C ALA A 493 -6.04 4.69 11.34
N SER A 494 -5.43 3.75 12.06
CA SER A 494 -4.56 2.73 11.47
C SER A 494 -5.33 1.77 10.56
N ILE A 495 -4.67 1.34 9.48
CA ILE A 495 -5.18 0.31 8.58
C ILE A 495 -4.95 -1.07 9.22
N PRO A 496 -6.00 -1.87 9.49
CA PRO A 496 -5.87 -3.09 10.29
C PRO A 496 -5.56 -4.37 9.49
N TYR A 497 -5.50 -4.31 8.17
CA TYR A 497 -5.21 -5.45 7.31
C TYR A 497 -3.80 -5.36 6.70
N SER A 498 -3.24 -6.51 6.34
CA SER A 498 -1.95 -6.56 5.63
C SER A 498 -2.12 -6.15 4.18
N TYR A 499 -1.23 -5.33 3.69
CA TYR A 499 -1.13 -4.93 2.29
C TYR A 499 0.34 -4.70 1.91
N THR A 500 0.63 -4.69 0.63
CA THR A 500 1.95 -4.35 0.10
C THR A 500 1.85 -3.05 -0.65
N LEU A 501 2.62 -2.06 -0.23
CA LEU A 501 2.75 -0.82 -0.96
C LEU A 501 3.73 -1.06 -2.12
N GLU A 502 3.26 -0.90 -3.36
CA GLU A 502 4.09 -0.94 -4.53
C GLU A 502 5.00 0.32 -4.56
N ASN A 503 6.17 0.24 -5.18
CA ASN A 503 6.95 1.44 -5.45
C ASN A 503 6.10 2.40 -6.29
N PRO A 504 5.81 3.63 -5.82
CA PRO A 504 4.89 4.52 -6.50
C PRO A 504 5.31 4.88 -7.94
N ASN A 505 6.60 4.85 -8.25
CA ASN A 505 7.08 5.06 -9.62
C ASN A 505 6.70 3.93 -10.59
N ASN A 506 6.41 2.73 -10.09
CA ASN A 506 5.98 1.59 -10.91
C ASN A 506 4.45 1.55 -11.08
N VAL A 507 3.70 2.25 -10.22
CA VAL A 507 2.23 2.22 -10.16
C VAL A 507 1.60 2.56 -11.50
N LYS A 508 2.09 3.59 -12.20
CA LYS A 508 1.61 3.94 -13.54
C LYS A 508 1.67 2.74 -14.49
N ALA A 509 2.83 2.09 -14.59
CA ALA A 509 3.02 0.96 -15.50
C ALA A 509 2.19 -0.27 -15.07
N SER A 510 2.16 -0.58 -13.79
CA SER A 510 1.40 -1.67 -13.20
C SER A 510 -0.11 -1.49 -13.42
N VAL A 511 -0.63 -0.32 -13.10
CA VAL A 511 -2.05 0.01 -13.23
C VAL A 511 -2.49 0.06 -14.70
N MET A 512 -1.71 0.66 -15.58
CA MET A 512 -2.00 0.65 -17.03
C MET A 512 -2.03 -0.76 -17.62
N ALA A 513 -1.19 -1.66 -17.12
CA ALA A 513 -1.17 -3.05 -17.57
C ALA A 513 -2.33 -3.88 -17.00
N GLY A 514 -2.73 -3.63 -15.75
CA GLY A 514 -3.64 -4.50 -14.99
C GLY A 514 -5.07 -3.98 -14.83
N ALA A 515 -5.31 -2.66 -14.81
CA ALA A 515 -6.63 -2.11 -14.49
C ALA A 515 -7.63 -2.21 -15.66
N GLY A 516 -8.89 -2.49 -15.31
CA GLY A 516 -10.02 -2.55 -16.23
C GLY A 516 -10.47 -3.96 -16.61
N ALA A 517 -11.63 -4.02 -17.25
CA ALA A 517 -12.19 -5.27 -17.75
C ALA A 517 -11.33 -5.87 -18.87
N GLY A 518 -11.26 -7.20 -18.92
CA GLY A 518 -10.47 -7.95 -19.91
C GLY A 518 -9.01 -8.15 -19.53
N ARG A 519 -8.61 -7.73 -18.34
CA ARG A 519 -7.24 -7.91 -17.83
C ARG A 519 -7.05 -9.18 -17.01
N ILE A 520 -8.13 -9.81 -16.60
CA ILE A 520 -8.15 -11.06 -15.84
C ILE A 520 -9.08 -12.08 -16.47
N SER A 521 -8.85 -13.35 -16.16
CA SER A 521 -9.83 -14.42 -16.37
C SER A 521 -10.58 -14.65 -15.05
N VAL A 522 -11.91 -14.74 -15.08
CA VAL A 522 -12.78 -14.89 -13.91
C VAL A 522 -13.59 -16.19 -13.95
#